data_3dc5e02031fa9e42cd103dde16e847c6
#
_entry.id   3dc5e02031fa9e42cd103dde16e847c6
#
_cell.length_a   1.000
_cell.length_b   1.000
_cell.length_c   1.000
_cell.angle_alpha   90.00
_cell.angle_beta   90.00
_cell.angle_gamma   90.00
#
_symmetry.space_group_name_H-M   'P 1'
#
loop_
_entity.id
_entity.type
_entity.pdbx_description
1 polymer ?
#
loop_
_entity_poly.entity_id
_entity_poly.type
_entity_poly.pdbx_seq_one_letter_code
_entity_poly.pdbx_strand_id
1 'polypeptide(L)'
;FTYFNFIFAVFTALLVFVRSYVNMTFLPIIVCNTMIGIVQEIRAKRVLDRLTLMNEPKTQVVRSGQMLQVDSEQLVLGDLCVFQAGNQICADAVVEKGSLRVNEALITGEADEVVKNPGDILYSGSFVVSGNLQKWDGHLLRHS
;
A
#
# COMPACT_ATOMS: atom_id res chain seq x y z
N PHE A 1 6.99 20.66 -3.71
CA PHE A 1 7.34 22.06 -4.05
C PHE A 1 6.35 22.52 -5.09
N THR A 2 5.42 23.37 -4.68
CA THR A 2 4.37 23.88 -5.56
C THR A 2 5.03 24.83 -6.55
N TYR A 3 4.75 24.65 -7.84
CA TYR A 3 5.23 25.48 -8.96
C TYR A 3 5.06 26.99 -8.66
N PHE A 4 4.04 27.32 -7.91
CA PHE A 4 3.73 28.65 -7.41
C PHE A 4 4.85 29.25 -6.51
N ASN A 5 5.40 28.47 -5.60
CA ASN A 5 6.44 28.93 -4.70
C ASN A 5 7.75 29.24 -5.43
N PHE A 6 8.04 28.50 -6.51
CA PHE A 6 9.20 28.77 -7.36
C PHE A 6 9.05 30.09 -8.11
N ILE A 7 7.88 30.37 -8.67
CA ILE A 7 7.60 31.64 -9.35
C ILE A 7 7.73 32.81 -8.38
N PHE A 8 7.19 32.69 -7.16
CA PHE A 8 7.32 33.74 -6.15
C PHE A 8 8.76 33.95 -5.70
N ALA A 9 9.56 32.90 -5.58
CA ALA A 9 10.98 33.01 -5.23
C ALA A 9 11.77 33.76 -6.32
N VAL A 10 11.50 33.47 -7.59
CA VAL A 10 12.10 34.17 -8.73
C VAL A 10 11.67 35.65 -8.73
N PHE A 11 10.39 35.92 -8.49
CA PHE A 11 9.87 37.30 -8.46
C PHE A 11 10.47 38.09 -7.31
N THR A 12 10.63 37.47 -6.14
CA THR A 12 11.28 38.10 -4.97
C THR A 12 12.76 38.39 -5.26
N ALA A 13 13.48 37.48 -5.89
CA ALA A 13 14.88 37.72 -6.28
C ALA A 13 14.99 38.92 -7.26
N LEU A 14 14.06 39.00 -8.21
CA LEU A 14 14.01 40.09 -9.19
C LEU A 14 13.71 41.44 -8.52
N LEU A 15 12.79 41.49 -7.53
CA LEU A 15 12.47 42.69 -6.77
C LEU A 15 13.65 43.17 -5.90
N VAL A 16 14.39 42.25 -5.32
CA VAL A 16 15.62 42.52 -4.57
C VAL A 16 16.70 43.12 -5.49
N PHE A 17 16.84 42.58 -6.70
CA PHE A 17 17.80 43.03 -7.70
C PHE A 17 17.49 44.48 -8.19
N VAL A 18 16.21 44.80 -8.34
CA VAL A 18 15.75 46.15 -8.77
C VAL A 18 15.82 47.19 -7.63
N ARG A 19 16.21 46.78 -6.41
CA ARG A 19 16.35 47.67 -5.25
C ARG A 19 15.05 48.40 -4.83
N SER A 20 13.90 47.85 -5.16
CA SER A 20 12.59 48.41 -4.86
C SER A 20 12.09 47.92 -3.49
N TYR A 21 12.67 48.47 -2.41
CA TYR A 21 12.37 48.10 -1.02
C TYR A 21 10.92 48.37 -0.59
N VAL A 22 10.23 49.22 -1.29
CA VAL A 22 8.83 49.57 -0.97
C VAL A 22 7.85 48.42 -1.19
N ASN A 23 8.20 47.49 -2.07
CA ASN A 23 7.38 46.30 -2.37
C ASN A 23 7.75 45.07 -1.55
N MET A 24 8.66 45.17 -0.57
CA MET A 24 9.08 44.06 0.28
C MET A 24 8.01 43.55 1.26
N THR A 25 6.87 44.25 1.34
CA THR A 25 5.72 43.82 2.17
C THR A 25 5.20 42.43 1.82
N PHE A 26 5.49 41.93 0.62
CA PHE A 26 5.12 40.58 0.20
C PHE A 26 6.02 39.49 0.77
N LEU A 27 7.25 39.81 1.21
CA LEU A 27 8.20 38.84 1.74
C LEU A 27 7.67 38.05 2.95
N PRO A 28 7.10 38.70 3.99
CA PRO A 28 6.51 37.98 5.13
C PRO A 28 5.39 37.03 4.69
N ILE A 29 4.57 37.45 3.72
CA ILE A 29 3.46 36.64 3.22
C ILE A 29 3.98 35.39 2.52
N ILE A 30 5.01 35.51 1.71
CA ILE A 30 5.64 34.38 1.01
C ILE A 30 6.26 33.42 2.03
N VAL A 31 6.97 33.91 3.03
CA VAL A 31 7.58 33.09 4.08
C VAL A 31 6.49 32.34 4.88
N CYS A 32 5.45 33.03 5.31
CA CYS A 32 4.34 32.41 6.03
C CYS A 32 3.64 31.34 5.18
N ASN A 33 3.36 31.64 3.91
CA ASN A 33 2.70 30.69 3.00
C ASN A 33 3.56 29.46 2.76
N THR A 34 4.87 29.64 2.60
CA THR A 34 5.83 28.52 2.44
C THR A 34 5.90 27.67 3.70
N MET A 35 5.96 28.28 4.89
CA MET A 35 5.96 27.55 6.16
C MET A 35 4.67 26.74 6.35
N ILE A 36 3.52 27.34 6.06
CA ILE A 36 2.22 26.65 6.15
C ILE A 36 2.21 25.46 5.16
N GLY A 37 2.68 25.64 3.93
CA GLY A 37 2.76 24.57 2.93
C GLY A 37 3.64 23.40 3.40
N ILE A 38 4.81 23.69 3.96
CA ILE A 38 5.71 22.63 4.49
C ILE A 38 5.05 21.88 5.65
N VAL A 39 4.42 22.59 6.58
CA VAL A 39 3.73 21.95 7.72
C VAL A 39 2.57 21.07 7.24
N GLN A 40 1.79 21.53 6.26
CA GLN A 40 0.69 20.75 5.68
C GLN A 40 1.20 19.50 4.98
N GLU A 41 2.28 19.59 4.20
CA GLU A 41 2.89 18.46 3.51
C GLU A 41 3.41 17.40 4.49
N ILE A 42 4.12 17.84 5.54
CA ILE A 42 4.60 16.92 6.59
C ILE A 42 3.44 16.26 7.31
N ARG A 43 2.37 17.00 7.63
CA ARG A 43 1.19 16.41 8.27
C ARG A 43 0.48 15.40 7.37
N ALA A 44 0.28 15.75 6.09
CA ALA A 44 -0.33 14.85 5.12
C ALA A 44 0.47 13.55 4.97
N LYS A 45 1.79 13.65 4.84
CA LYS A 45 2.67 12.47 4.76
C LYS A 45 2.56 11.59 5.99
N ARG A 46 2.61 12.17 7.20
CA ARG A 46 2.46 11.40 8.45
C ARG A 46 1.12 10.69 8.57
N VAL A 47 0.04 11.30 8.09
CA VAL A 47 -1.29 10.67 8.09
C VAL A 47 -1.32 9.51 7.11
N LEU A 48 -0.76 9.66 5.90
CA LEU A 48 -0.67 8.59 4.91
C LEU A 48 0.18 7.43 5.43
N ASP A 49 1.37 7.69 5.99
CA ASP A 49 2.24 6.66 6.56
C ASP A 49 1.51 5.87 7.66
N ARG A 50 0.75 6.58 8.52
CA ARG A 50 -0.03 5.94 9.59
C ARG A 50 -1.17 5.06 9.05
N LEU A 51 -1.86 5.49 8.00
CA LEU A 51 -2.92 4.71 7.37
C LEU A 51 -2.37 3.48 6.64
N THR A 52 -1.20 3.59 6.01
CA THR A 52 -0.54 2.47 5.34
C THR A 52 -0.15 1.39 6.35
N LEU A 53 0.49 1.78 7.47
CA LEU A 53 0.87 0.85 8.53
C LEU A 53 -0.33 0.17 9.22
N MET A 54 -1.49 0.83 9.26
CA MET A 54 -2.71 0.24 9.85
C MET A 54 -3.43 -0.73 8.92
N ASN A 55 -3.19 -0.63 7.62
CA ASN A 55 -3.84 -1.43 6.58
C ASN A 55 -2.91 -2.48 5.96
N GLU A 56 -1.71 -2.70 6.49
CA GLU A 56 -0.88 -3.80 6.02
C GLU A 56 -1.60 -5.13 6.27
N PRO A 57 -1.90 -5.88 5.20
CA PRO A 57 -2.58 -7.16 5.34
C PRO A 57 -1.65 -8.13 6.05
N LYS A 58 -2.11 -8.63 7.20
CA LYS A 58 -1.40 -9.68 7.95
C LYS A 58 -1.86 -11.03 7.48
N THR A 59 -0.90 -11.88 7.16
CA THR A 59 -1.15 -13.25 6.72
C THR A 59 -0.87 -14.23 7.84
N GLN A 60 -1.74 -15.21 8.01
CA GLN A 60 -1.49 -16.31 8.93
C GLN A 60 -0.63 -17.36 8.24
N VAL A 61 0.48 -17.73 8.87
CA VAL A 61 1.38 -18.77 8.37
C VAL A 61 1.56 -19.87 9.41
N VAL A 62 1.80 -21.07 8.95
CA VAL A 62 2.14 -22.20 9.82
C VAL A 62 3.63 -22.48 9.69
N ARG A 63 4.40 -22.16 10.73
CA ARG A 63 5.83 -22.46 10.84
C ARG A 63 6.07 -23.39 12.03
N SER A 64 6.77 -24.48 11.82
CA SER A 64 7.07 -25.47 12.87
C SER A 64 5.81 -25.97 13.62
N GLY A 65 4.69 -26.09 12.92
CA GLY A 65 3.42 -26.54 13.49
C GLY A 65 2.66 -25.50 14.33
N GLN A 66 3.16 -24.27 14.41
CA GLN A 66 2.50 -23.15 15.10
C GLN A 66 1.93 -22.14 14.10
N MET A 67 0.72 -21.66 14.38
CA MET A 67 0.14 -20.54 13.64
C MET A 67 0.76 -19.23 14.12
N LEU A 68 1.34 -18.49 13.19
CA LEU A 68 1.93 -17.16 13.42
C LEU A 68 1.27 -16.17 12.47
N GLN A 69 1.04 -14.96 12.95
CA GLN A 69 0.60 -13.85 12.12
C GLN A 69 1.82 -13.02 11.75
N VAL A 70 2.08 -12.90 10.46
CA VAL A 70 3.24 -12.20 9.92
C VAL A 70 2.80 -11.09 8.97
N ASP A 71 3.59 -10.05 8.87
CA ASP A 71 3.39 -8.99 7.89
C ASP A 71 3.77 -9.51 6.50
N SER A 72 3.14 -8.99 5.45
CA SER A 72 3.35 -9.46 4.07
C SER A 72 4.81 -9.44 3.64
N GLU A 73 5.60 -8.48 4.15
CA GLU A 73 7.04 -8.36 3.85
C GLU A 73 7.90 -9.47 4.50
N GLN A 74 7.38 -10.13 5.52
CA GLN A 74 8.08 -11.19 6.26
C GLN A 74 7.76 -12.59 5.71
N LEU A 75 6.93 -12.67 4.67
CA LEU A 75 6.62 -13.93 4.00
C LEU A 75 7.85 -14.42 3.24
N VAL A 76 8.16 -15.71 3.41
CA VAL A 76 9.27 -16.35 2.73
C VAL A 76 8.78 -17.49 1.85
N LEU A 77 9.56 -17.79 0.83
CA LEU A 77 9.26 -18.90 -0.07
C LEU A 77 9.14 -20.21 0.70
N GLY A 78 8.06 -20.95 0.46
CA GLY A 78 7.77 -22.21 1.14
C GLY A 78 6.96 -22.05 2.43
N ASP A 79 6.58 -20.84 2.81
CA ASP A 79 5.63 -20.64 3.91
C ASP A 79 4.27 -21.24 3.56
N LEU A 80 3.69 -21.92 4.53
CA LEU A 80 2.34 -22.45 4.46
C LEU A 80 1.36 -21.39 4.98
N CYS A 81 0.66 -20.75 4.05
CA CYS A 81 -0.29 -19.68 4.39
C CYS A 81 -1.70 -20.21 4.62
N VAL A 82 -2.38 -19.67 5.61
CA VAL A 82 -3.79 -20.00 5.91
C VAL A 82 -4.65 -18.79 5.55
N PHE A 83 -5.51 -18.96 4.59
CA PHE A 83 -6.42 -17.93 4.14
C PHE A 83 -7.82 -18.14 4.67
N GLN A 84 -8.49 -17.05 5.02
CA GLN A 84 -9.88 -17.03 5.48
C GLN A 84 -10.68 -16.06 4.59
N ALA A 85 -12.01 -16.22 4.59
CA ALA A 85 -12.88 -15.28 3.90
C ALA A 85 -12.61 -13.83 4.36
N GLY A 86 -12.45 -12.93 3.40
CA GLY A 86 -12.06 -11.54 3.63
C GLY A 86 -10.55 -11.27 3.65
N ASN A 87 -9.70 -12.31 3.62
CA ASN A 87 -8.27 -12.08 3.50
C ASN A 87 -7.88 -11.69 2.07
N GLN A 88 -6.93 -10.77 1.97
CA GLN A 88 -6.23 -10.50 0.73
C GLN A 88 -5.03 -11.43 0.59
N ILE A 89 -4.83 -11.95 -0.61
CA ILE A 89 -3.67 -12.76 -0.97
C ILE A 89 -2.50 -11.81 -1.22
N CYS A 90 -1.47 -11.89 -0.36
CA CYS A 90 -0.35 -10.94 -0.36
C CYS A 90 0.78 -11.33 -1.32
N ALA A 91 0.86 -12.61 -1.68
CA ALA A 91 1.89 -13.13 -2.59
C ALA A 91 1.32 -14.31 -3.38
N ASP A 92 1.90 -14.56 -4.55
CA ASP A 92 1.49 -15.70 -5.37
C ASP A 92 1.70 -17.02 -4.63
N ALA A 93 0.68 -17.87 -4.64
CA ALA A 93 0.69 -19.13 -3.93
C ALA A 93 0.01 -20.23 -4.74
N VAL A 94 0.24 -21.47 -4.39
CA VAL A 94 -0.50 -22.62 -4.93
C VAL A 94 -1.39 -23.20 -3.84
N VAL A 95 -2.61 -23.50 -4.18
CA VAL A 95 -3.55 -24.19 -3.28
C VAL A 95 -3.05 -25.62 -3.03
N GLU A 96 -2.74 -25.95 -1.79
CA GLU A 96 -2.30 -27.31 -1.43
C GLU A 96 -3.47 -28.20 -1.05
N LYS A 97 -4.41 -27.66 -0.29
CA LYS A 97 -5.59 -28.41 0.18
C LYS A 97 -6.83 -27.53 0.21
N GLY A 98 -7.96 -28.15 -0.10
CA GLY A 98 -9.28 -27.51 -0.06
C GLY A 98 -9.67 -26.84 -1.36
N SER A 99 -10.79 -26.11 -1.37
CA SER A 99 -11.21 -25.25 -2.49
C SER A 99 -11.68 -23.90 -1.95
N LEU A 100 -11.33 -22.84 -2.59
CA LEU A 100 -11.72 -21.49 -2.18
C LEU A 100 -12.25 -20.70 -3.38
N ARG A 101 -13.13 -19.75 -3.09
CA ARG A 101 -13.56 -18.77 -4.07
C ARG A 101 -12.79 -17.49 -3.87
N VAL A 102 -12.18 -17.01 -4.93
CA VAL A 102 -11.41 -15.78 -4.94
C VAL A 102 -12.01 -14.79 -5.92
N ASN A 103 -11.94 -13.54 -5.60
CA ASN A 103 -12.24 -12.44 -6.50
C ASN A 103 -10.93 -11.90 -7.05
N GLU A 104 -10.74 -11.99 -8.35
CA GLU A 104 -9.54 -11.55 -9.07
C GLU A 104 -9.76 -10.22 -9.81
N ALA A 105 -10.81 -9.46 -9.46
CA ALA A 105 -11.20 -8.22 -10.14
C ALA A 105 -10.09 -7.16 -10.22
N LEU A 106 -9.22 -7.10 -9.20
CA LEU A 106 -8.09 -6.16 -9.21
C LEU A 106 -7.00 -6.53 -10.23
N ILE A 107 -6.98 -7.77 -10.69
CA ILE A 107 -5.96 -8.28 -11.63
C ILE A 107 -6.54 -8.39 -13.03
N THR A 108 -7.71 -9.01 -13.16
CA THR A 108 -8.34 -9.29 -14.45
C THR A 108 -9.29 -8.18 -14.92
N GLY A 109 -9.78 -7.35 -13.97
CA GLY A 109 -10.83 -6.37 -14.22
C GLY A 109 -12.24 -6.96 -14.24
N GLU A 110 -12.39 -8.28 -14.12
CA GLU A 110 -13.66 -8.99 -14.08
C GLU A 110 -14.06 -9.31 -12.64
N ALA A 111 -15.29 -8.95 -12.26
CA ALA A 111 -15.77 -9.10 -10.89
C ALA A 111 -16.25 -10.52 -10.55
N ASP A 112 -16.08 -11.47 -11.44
CA ASP A 112 -16.53 -12.84 -11.27
C ASP A 112 -15.67 -13.58 -10.23
N GLU A 113 -16.36 -14.38 -9.40
CA GLU A 113 -15.69 -15.24 -8.43
C GLU A 113 -15.16 -16.51 -9.11
N VAL A 114 -13.87 -16.76 -8.96
CA VAL A 114 -13.20 -17.96 -9.50
C VAL A 114 -13.03 -18.99 -8.39
N VAL A 115 -13.40 -20.23 -8.66
CA VAL A 115 -13.15 -21.35 -7.75
C VAL A 115 -11.73 -21.87 -8.00
N LYS A 116 -10.92 -21.90 -6.96
CA LYS A 116 -9.56 -22.47 -6.96
C LYS A 116 -9.56 -23.81 -6.22
N ASN A 117 -9.01 -24.82 -6.86
CA ASN A 117 -8.86 -26.17 -6.36
C ASN A 117 -7.39 -26.49 -6.06
N PRO A 118 -7.07 -27.58 -5.37
CA PRO A 118 -5.69 -28.01 -5.17
C PRO A 118 -4.89 -28.06 -6.47
N GLY A 119 -3.74 -27.41 -6.50
CA GLY A 119 -2.88 -27.25 -7.67
C GLY A 119 -3.10 -25.94 -8.45
N ASP A 120 -4.18 -25.20 -8.19
CA ASP A 120 -4.43 -23.91 -8.84
C ASP A 120 -3.60 -22.80 -8.21
N ILE A 121 -3.26 -21.80 -9.04
CA ILE A 121 -2.47 -20.64 -8.63
C ILE A 121 -3.40 -19.59 -8.05
N LEU A 122 -3.03 -19.05 -6.90
CA LEU A 122 -3.58 -17.87 -6.27
C LEU A 122 -2.71 -16.68 -6.61
N TYR A 123 -3.29 -15.65 -7.17
CA TYR A 123 -2.56 -14.44 -7.54
C TYR A 123 -2.57 -13.41 -6.44
N SER A 124 -1.42 -12.79 -6.20
CA SER A 124 -1.28 -11.65 -5.31
C SER A 124 -2.23 -10.52 -5.70
N GLY A 125 -2.90 -9.92 -4.73
CA GLY A 125 -3.91 -8.88 -4.96
C GLY A 125 -5.35 -9.39 -5.01
N SER A 126 -5.58 -10.70 -5.16
CA SER A 126 -6.92 -11.31 -5.10
C SER A 126 -7.46 -11.31 -3.67
N PHE A 127 -8.80 -11.38 -3.55
CA PHE A 127 -9.47 -11.50 -2.26
C PHE A 127 -10.17 -12.85 -2.13
N VAL A 128 -10.05 -13.47 -0.96
CA VAL A 128 -10.79 -14.68 -0.63
C VAL A 128 -12.22 -14.30 -0.26
N VAL A 129 -13.19 -14.73 -1.06
CA VAL A 129 -14.62 -14.43 -0.85
C VAL A 129 -15.25 -15.46 0.09
N SER A 130 -15.00 -16.72 -0.18
CA SER A 130 -15.50 -17.83 0.63
C SER A 130 -14.62 -19.04 0.50
N GLY A 131 -14.66 -19.90 1.50
CA GLY A 131 -13.98 -21.18 1.49
C GLY A 131 -14.63 -22.12 2.49
N ASN A 132 -14.49 -23.41 2.27
CA ASN A 132 -15.01 -24.42 3.19
C ASN A 132 -14.04 -24.49 4.39
N LEU A 133 -14.52 -24.47 5.62
CA LEU A 133 -13.80 -24.29 6.89
C LEU A 133 -12.70 -25.33 7.25
N GLN A 134 -12.17 -26.04 6.28
CA GLN A 134 -10.99 -26.87 6.48
C GLN A 134 -9.73 -26.08 6.08
N LYS A 135 -8.76 -26.09 6.98
CA LYS A 135 -7.44 -25.47 6.93
C LYS A 135 -6.89 -25.35 5.50
N TRP A 136 -6.81 -24.13 5.01
CA TRP A 136 -6.36 -23.81 3.65
C TRP A 136 -4.85 -23.58 3.69
N ASP A 137 -4.13 -24.43 3.05
CA ASP A 137 -2.68 -24.37 3.00
C ASP A 137 -2.28 -23.96 1.57
N GLY A 138 -1.70 -22.78 1.40
CA GLY A 138 -1.13 -22.33 0.14
C GLY A 138 0.38 -22.16 0.27
N HIS A 139 1.14 -22.79 -0.60
CA HIS A 139 2.59 -22.65 -0.68
C HIS A 139 2.95 -21.43 -1.53
N LEU A 140 3.77 -20.53 -0.98
CA LEU A 140 4.26 -19.37 -1.72
C LEU A 140 5.14 -19.77 -2.89
N LEU A 141 4.86 -19.21 -4.07
CA LEU A 141 5.64 -19.36 -5.27
C LEU A 141 6.69 -18.25 -5.38
N ARG A 142 7.82 -18.60 -5.98
CA ARG A 142 8.84 -17.61 -6.33
C ARG A 142 8.36 -16.77 -7.50
N HIS A 143 8.33 -15.45 -7.35
CA HIS A 143 8.30 -14.55 -8.49
C HIS A 143 9.58 -14.76 -9.31
N SER A 144 9.42 -15.15 -10.54
CA SER A 144 10.52 -15.19 -11.53
C SER A 144 10.67 -13.82 -12.17
#